data_b5b545ab8d8823acb0b723b5bd7b84ea
#
_entry.id   b5b545ab8d8823acb0b723b5bd7b84ea
#
_cell.length_a   1.000
_cell.length_b   1.000
_cell.length_c   1.000
_cell.angle_alpha   90.00
_cell.angle_beta   90.00
_cell.angle_gamma   90.00
#
_symmetry.space_group_name_H-M   'P 1'
#
loop_
_entity.id
_entity.type
_entity.pdbx_description
1 polymer ?
#
loop_
_entity_poly.entity_id
_entity_poly.type
_entity_poly.pdbx_seq_one_letter_code
_entity_poly.pdbx_strand_id
1 'polypeptide(L)'
;VCEYIFHDMVSGSMRKTVFASNKWLKKMSSMVRMGTGAGTGTTAFYDLGDSAQAAGVRVRRFVGAVGELDFIPHPLLNGANEDYALVVDPANFSVRPLAGRDMQLRSDIVKDGRDGQTDEWLIEFGVEARNEQTHAILKLV
;
A
#
# COMPACT_ATOMS: atom_id res chain seq x y z
N VAL A 1 -0.94 -17.44 4.27
CA VAL A 1 -0.41 -16.10 3.95
C VAL A 1 -0.47 -15.19 5.17
N CYS A 2 -1.63 -15.07 5.85
CA CYS A 2 -1.75 -14.20 7.01
C CYS A 2 -0.93 -14.67 8.21
N GLU A 3 -0.87 -15.95 8.50
CA GLU A 3 -0.03 -16.52 9.55
C GLU A 3 1.44 -16.18 9.32
N TYR A 4 1.93 -16.34 8.08
CA TYR A 4 3.30 -15.98 7.72
C TYR A 4 3.60 -14.50 7.96
N ILE A 5 2.69 -13.62 7.56
CA ILE A 5 2.90 -12.16 7.68
C ILE A 5 2.96 -11.70 9.15
N PHE A 6 2.20 -12.33 10.04
CA PHE A 6 2.12 -11.89 11.43
C PHE A 6 2.88 -12.76 12.41
N HIS A 7 3.16 -14.02 12.05
CA HIS A 7 3.89 -14.94 12.92
C HIS A 7 5.40 -14.92 12.66
N ASP A 8 5.80 -14.95 11.39
CA ASP A 8 7.21 -15.04 11.01
C ASP A 8 7.88 -13.67 10.85
N MET A 9 7.08 -12.61 10.75
CA MET A 9 7.61 -11.25 10.72
C MET A 9 7.69 -10.68 12.13
N VAL A 10 8.83 -10.10 12.45
CA VAL A 10 9.04 -9.39 13.72
C VAL A 10 7.97 -8.32 13.90
N SER A 11 7.43 -8.26 15.09
CA SER A 11 6.31 -7.43 15.47
C SER A 11 6.43 -5.98 15.01
N GLY A 12 5.55 -5.60 14.12
CA GLY A 12 5.23 -4.22 13.79
C GLY A 12 3.79 -3.95 14.21
N SER A 13 3.15 -3.03 13.52
CA SER A 13 1.72 -2.78 13.68
C SER A 13 0.90 -4.04 13.35
N MET A 14 -0.12 -4.34 14.13
CA MET A 14 -1.09 -5.40 13.82
C MET A 14 -1.92 -5.10 12.58
N ARG A 15 -1.84 -3.89 12.07
CA ARG A 15 -2.50 -3.46 10.84
C ARG A 15 -1.47 -3.11 9.79
N LYS A 16 -1.51 -3.82 8.66
CA LYS A 16 -0.58 -3.61 7.55
C LYS A 16 -1.33 -3.27 6.27
N THR A 17 -0.69 -2.48 5.44
CA THR A 17 -1.22 -2.11 4.12
C THR A 17 -0.59 -2.99 3.05
N VAL A 18 -1.42 -3.57 2.17
CA VAL A 18 -0.99 -4.42 1.07
C VAL A 18 -1.28 -3.74 -0.25
N PHE A 19 -0.25 -3.29 -0.93
CA PHE A 19 -0.35 -2.82 -2.31
C PHE A 19 -0.34 -4.03 -3.23
N ALA A 20 -1.41 -4.23 -3.97
CA ALA A 20 -1.59 -5.42 -4.78
C ALA A 20 -2.05 -5.10 -6.20
N SER A 21 -1.71 -5.98 -7.14
CA SER A 21 -2.23 -5.94 -8.50
C SER A 21 -3.70 -6.37 -8.55
N ASN A 22 -4.36 -6.09 -9.67
CA ASN A 22 -5.71 -6.58 -9.94
C ASN A 22 -5.78 -8.12 -9.97
N LYS A 23 -4.70 -8.80 -10.38
CA LYS A 23 -4.60 -10.26 -10.39
C LYS A 23 -4.65 -10.83 -8.97
N TRP A 24 -3.90 -10.22 -8.05
CA TRP A 24 -3.94 -10.56 -6.63
C TRP A 24 -5.34 -10.40 -6.04
N LEU A 25 -6.00 -9.29 -6.31
CA LEU A 25 -7.35 -9.02 -5.80
C LEU A 25 -8.39 -10.01 -6.35
N LYS A 26 -8.26 -10.39 -7.62
CA LYS A 26 -9.10 -11.45 -8.21
C LYS A 26 -8.86 -12.80 -7.52
N LYS A 27 -7.61 -13.17 -7.28
CA LYS A 27 -7.25 -14.42 -6.59
C LYS A 27 -7.82 -14.44 -5.16
N MET A 28 -7.66 -13.35 -4.41
CA MET A 28 -8.24 -13.21 -3.07
C MET A 28 -9.76 -13.32 -3.09
N SER A 29 -10.43 -12.65 -4.02
CA SER A 29 -11.87 -12.72 -4.18
C SER A 29 -12.37 -14.13 -4.55
N SER A 30 -11.57 -14.90 -5.31
CA SER A 30 -11.91 -16.29 -5.64
C SER A 30 -11.78 -17.22 -4.44
N MET A 31 -10.78 -17.01 -3.57
CA MET A 31 -10.62 -17.77 -2.34
C MET A 31 -11.82 -17.58 -1.40
N VAL A 32 -12.33 -16.35 -1.30
CA VAL A 32 -13.54 -16.04 -0.53
C VAL A 32 -14.74 -16.82 -1.06
N ARG A 33 -14.92 -16.88 -2.37
CA ARG A 33 -16.04 -17.62 -3.00
C ARG A 33 -15.93 -19.12 -2.81
N MET A 34 -14.72 -19.68 -2.81
CA MET A 34 -14.53 -21.13 -2.56
C MET A 34 -14.89 -21.52 -1.13
N GLY A 35 -14.74 -20.61 -0.15
CA GLY A 35 -15.17 -20.83 1.23
C GLY A 35 -16.69 -20.85 1.44
N THR A 36 -17.48 -20.39 0.47
CA THR A 36 -18.96 -20.39 0.50
C THR A 36 -19.60 -21.61 -0.16
N GLY A 37 -18.81 -22.56 -0.67
CA GLY A 37 -19.29 -23.79 -1.29
C GLY A 37 -19.91 -24.75 -0.27
N ALA A 38 -21.15 -25.09 -0.52
CA ALA A 38 -22.05 -25.96 0.22
C ALA A 38 -21.36 -27.08 1.02
N GLY A 39 -21.49 -27.07 2.33
CA GLY A 39 -21.45 -28.27 3.13
C GLY A 39 -20.37 -28.41 4.20
N THR A 40 -19.42 -27.49 4.37
CA THR A 40 -18.47 -27.56 5.47
C THR A 40 -18.36 -26.19 6.13
N GLY A 41 -18.80 -26.09 7.37
CA GLY A 41 -19.02 -24.86 8.15
C GLY A 41 -17.75 -24.09 8.53
N THR A 42 -16.93 -23.73 7.56
CA THR A 42 -15.84 -22.78 7.73
C THR A 42 -16.24 -21.49 7.02
N THR A 43 -17.05 -20.70 7.68
CA THR A 43 -17.30 -19.31 7.32
C THR A 43 -16.00 -18.54 7.59
N ALA A 44 -15.13 -18.44 6.59
CA ALA A 44 -14.12 -17.40 6.60
C ALA A 44 -14.85 -16.07 6.43
N PHE A 45 -15.12 -15.38 7.53
CA PHE A 45 -15.66 -14.03 7.52
C PHE A 45 -14.56 -13.09 7.01
N TYR A 46 -14.60 -12.83 5.72
CA TYR A 46 -13.93 -11.68 5.16
C TYR A 46 -14.89 -10.50 5.33
N ASP A 47 -14.64 -9.68 6.31
CA ASP A 47 -15.32 -8.40 6.39
C ASP A 47 -14.87 -7.56 5.20
N LEU A 48 -15.70 -7.52 4.18
CA LEU A 48 -15.62 -6.52 3.11
C LEU A 48 -16.10 -5.18 3.67
N GLY A 49 -15.62 -4.84 4.87
CA GLY A 49 -16.01 -3.72 5.64
C GLY A 49 -16.22 -2.48 4.79
N ASP A 50 -17.20 -1.75 5.21
CA ASP A 50 -17.68 -0.51 4.64
C ASP A 50 -16.51 0.30 4.06
N SER A 51 -16.46 0.37 2.74
CA SER A 51 -15.34 0.96 2.01
C SER A 51 -15.26 2.43 2.37
N ALA A 52 -14.40 2.77 3.30
CA ALA A 52 -14.02 4.16 3.51
C ALA A 52 -13.47 4.68 2.18
N GLN A 53 -14.27 5.43 1.48
CA GLN A 53 -13.99 5.99 0.18
C GLN A 53 -13.15 7.25 0.38
N ALA A 54 -11.88 7.06 0.71
CA ALA A 54 -10.93 8.16 0.72
C ALA A 54 -10.38 8.32 -0.71
N ALA A 55 -10.64 9.44 -1.33
CA ALA A 55 -10.07 9.85 -2.62
C ALA A 55 -10.25 8.85 -3.79
N GLY A 56 -11.40 8.19 -3.88
CA GLY A 56 -11.71 7.28 -4.99
C GLY A 56 -10.99 5.93 -4.95
N VAL A 57 -10.22 5.64 -3.91
CA VAL A 57 -9.55 4.36 -3.69
C VAL A 57 -10.45 3.46 -2.85
N ARG A 58 -10.81 2.30 -3.39
CA ARG A 58 -11.57 1.29 -2.66
C ARG A 58 -10.58 0.40 -1.88
N VAL A 59 -10.50 0.60 -0.56
CA VAL A 59 -9.71 -0.23 0.33
C VAL A 59 -10.52 -1.47 0.72
N ARG A 60 -9.92 -2.65 0.57
CA ARG A 60 -10.51 -3.91 1.02
C ARG A 60 -9.75 -4.40 2.23
N ARG A 61 -10.45 -4.62 3.31
CA ARG A 61 -9.89 -5.07 4.58
C ARG A 61 -10.07 -6.58 4.74
N PHE A 62 -9.01 -7.22 5.20
CA PHE A 62 -9.02 -8.59 5.68
C PHE A 62 -8.70 -8.58 7.17
N VAL A 63 -9.60 -9.13 7.99
CA VAL A 63 -9.40 -9.26 9.43
C VAL A 63 -9.11 -10.72 9.73
N GLY A 64 -7.90 -11.00 10.21
CA GLY A 64 -7.48 -12.31 10.68
C GLY A 64 -7.45 -12.37 12.19
N ALA A 65 -7.24 -13.57 12.74
CA ALA A 65 -7.13 -13.76 14.20
C ALA A 65 -5.94 -13.01 14.85
N VAL A 66 -4.92 -12.68 14.03
CA VAL A 66 -3.65 -12.12 14.51
C VAL A 66 -3.45 -10.68 14.07
N GLY A 67 -4.21 -10.18 13.08
CA GLY A 67 -4.06 -8.82 12.59
C GLY A 67 -4.93 -8.51 11.38
N GLU A 68 -4.80 -7.30 10.89
CA GLU A 68 -5.59 -6.75 9.79
C GLU A 68 -4.70 -6.42 8.58
N LEU A 69 -5.20 -6.71 7.39
CA LEU A 69 -4.58 -6.37 6.11
C LEU A 69 -5.52 -5.48 5.29
N ASP A 70 -5.08 -4.27 4.98
CA ASP A 70 -5.81 -3.37 4.10
C ASP A 70 -5.26 -3.48 2.67
N PHE A 71 -6.06 -3.99 1.74
CA PHE A 71 -5.66 -4.18 0.33
C PHE A 71 -5.99 -2.96 -0.51
N ILE A 72 -4.96 -2.37 -1.07
CA ILE A 72 -5.06 -1.21 -1.97
C ILE A 72 -4.62 -1.64 -3.38
N PRO A 73 -5.49 -1.54 -4.40
CA PRO A 73 -5.09 -1.78 -5.77
C PRO A 73 -4.09 -0.71 -6.22
N HIS A 74 -2.95 -1.13 -6.76
CA HIS A 74 -1.94 -0.20 -7.24
C HIS A 74 -1.69 -0.39 -8.74
N PRO A 75 -1.89 0.66 -9.58
CA PRO A 75 -1.78 0.54 -11.03
C PRO A 75 -0.41 0.10 -11.52
N LEU A 76 0.67 0.54 -10.87
CA LEU A 76 2.04 0.20 -11.26
C LEU A 76 2.42 -1.27 -11.02
N LEU A 77 1.63 -2.00 -10.23
CA LEU A 77 1.81 -3.44 -10.04
C LEU A 77 1.09 -4.26 -11.12
N ASN A 78 0.38 -3.65 -12.05
CA ASN A 78 -0.22 -4.35 -13.18
C ASN A 78 0.84 -4.55 -14.29
N GLY A 79 0.72 -5.61 -15.08
CA GLY A 79 1.66 -5.94 -16.14
C GLY A 79 2.83 -6.80 -15.65
N ALA A 80 4.07 -6.37 -15.84
CA ALA A 80 5.27 -7.17 -15.52
C ALA A 80 5.37 -7.59 -14.05
N ASN A 81 4.77 -6.80 -13.14
CA ASN A 81 4.81 -7.05 -11.69
C ASN A 81 3.47 -7.54 -11.13
N GLU A 82 2.57 -8.06 -11.95
CA GLU A 82 1.22 -8.45 -11.54
C GLU A 82 1.17 -9.61 -10.52
N ASP A 83 2.24 -10.39 -10.43
CA ASP A 83 2.36 -11.51 -9.49
C ASP A 83 2.84 -11.07 -8.10
N TYR A 84 3.26 -9.82 -7.96
CA TYR A 84 3.78 -9.31 -6.70
C TYR A 84 2.75 -8.50 -5.93
N ALA A 85 2.81 -8.59 -4.60
CA ALA A 85 2.14 -7.70 -3.67
C ALA A 85 3.12 -7.25 -2.60
N LEU A 86 3.05 -5.97 -2.24
CA LEU A 86 3.92 -5.35 -1.24
C LEU A 86 3.13 -5.17 0.05
N VAL A 87 3.60 -5.79 1.12
CA VAL A 87 3.06 -5.61 2.47
C VAL A 87 3.91 -4.58 3.18
N VAL A 88 3.29 -3.49 3.56
CA VAL A 88 3.95 -2.34 4.20
C VAL A 88 3.34 -2.07 5.56
N ASP A 89 4.18 -1.86 6.55
CA ASP A 89 3.79 -1.34 7.85
C ASP A 89 3.78 0.20 7.80
N PRO A 90 2.62 0.85 7.86
CA PRO A 90 2.54 2.31 7.77
C PRO A 90 3.29 3.04 8.88
N ALA A 91 3.46 2.43 10.05
CA ALA A 91 4.16 3.02 11.18
C ALA A 91 5.68 3.13 10.93
N ASN A 92 6.21 2.24 10.09
CA ASN A 92 7.63 2.15 9.76
C ASN A 92 7.97 2.66 8.35
N PHE A 93 7.02 3.35 7.70
CA PHE A 93 7.18 3.86 6.35
C PHE A 93 6.83 5.34 6.30
N SER A 94 7.80 6.18 5.95
CA SER A 94 7.60 7.63 5.95
C SER A 94 8.29 8.30 4.76
N VAL A 95 7.78 9.46 4.39
CA VAL A 95 8.43 10.35 3.43
C VAL A 95 9.34 11.29 4.21
N ARG A 96 10.60 11.37 3.80
CA ARG A 96 11.61 12.25 4.38
C ARG A 96 12.04 13.31 3.38
N PRO A 97 11.68 14.58 3.58
CA PRO A 97 12.21 15.65 2.76
C PRO A 97 13.70 15.87 3.07
N LEU A 98 14.44 16.29 2.07
CA LEU A 98 15.84 16.71 2.26
C LEU A 98 15.87 17.99 3.12
N ALA A 99 16.79 18.04 4.07
CA ALA A 99 16.91 19.19 4.97
C ALA A 99 17.07 20.50 4.18
N GLY A 100 16.19 21.47 4.42
CA GLY A 100 16.16 22.74 3.70
C GLY A 100 15.58 22.69 2.29
N ARG A 101 15.05 21.53 1.85
CA ARG A 101 14.42 21.34 0.54
C ARG A 101 13.04 20.69 0.63
N ASP A 102 12.36 20.95 1.72
CA ASP A 102 10.93 20.70 1.83
C ASP A 102 10.17 21.60 0.84
N MET A 103 8.94 21.29 0.55
CA MET A 103 8.12 22.01 -0.44
C MET A 103 8.27 23.53 -0.32
N GLN A 104 9.03 24.12 -1.24
CA GLN A 104 9.34 25.55 -1.28
C GLN A 104 8.88 26.15 -2.59
N LEU A 105 8.21 27.30 -2.49
CA LEU A 105 7.93 28.14 -3.64
C LEU A 105 9.14 29.06 -3.87
N ARG A 106 9.75 28.96 -5.04
CA ARG A 106 10.71 29.92 -5.56
C ARG A 106 9.99 30.83 -6.54
N SER A 107 9.78 32.05 -6.12
CA SER A 107 9.17 33.07 -6.98
C SER A 107 10.21 33.89 -7.71
N ASP A 108 9.81 34.41 -8.86
CA ASP A 108 10.59 35.33 -9.68
C ASP A 108 11.94 34.77 -10.19
N ILE A 109 11.91 33.52 -10.68
CA ILE A 109 13.05 32.91 -11.38
C ILE A 109 13.02 33.40 -12.83
N VAL A 110 13.56 34.58 -13.07
CA VAL A 110 13.66 35.13 -14.43
C VAL A 110 14.95 34.60 -15.11
N LYS A 111 14.80 34.04 -16.29
CA LYS A 111 15.96 33.79 -17.18
C LYS A 111 16.38 35.11 -17.81
N ASP A 112 17.66 35.41 -17.76
CA ASP A 112 18.25 36.59 -18.41
C ASP A 112 17.72 36.81 -19.82
N GLY A 113 17.18 38.00 -20.07
CA GLY A 113 16.69 38.41 -21.39
C GLY A 113 15.23 38.07 -21.71
N ARG A 114 14.43 37.65 -20.72
CA ARG A 114 12.98 37.47 -20.89
C ARG A 114 12.21 38.39 -19.92
N ASP A 115 11.20 39.05 -20.45
CA ASP A 115 10.20 39.76 -19.65
C ASP A 115 9.11 38.78 -19.24
N GLY A 116 8.97 38.55 -17.92
CA GLY A 116 7.97 37.64 -17.38
C GLY A 116 8.37 37.11 -16.01
N GLN A 117 7.36 36.72 -15.21
CA GLN A 117 7.55 36.10 -13.90
C GLN A 117 7.38 34.58 -14.04
N THR A 118 8.33 33.83 -13.49
CA THR A 118 8.27 32.37 -13.44
C THR A 118 8.39 31.92 -11.99
N ASP A 119 7.42 31.17 -11.52
CA ASP A 119 7.44 30.59 -10.18
C ASP A 119 7.66 29.08 -10.29
N GLU A 120 8.49 28.53 -9.41
CA GLU A 120 8.86 27.11 -9.35
C GLU A 120 8.54 26.53 -7.98
N TRP A 121 7.84 25.39 -7.97
CA TRP A 121 7.72 24.56 -6.79
C TRP A 121 8.85 23.53 -6.75
N LEU A 122 9.70 23.60 -5.73
CA LEU A 122 10.78 22.64 -5.53
C LEU A 122 10.47 21.79 -4.31
N ILE A 123 10.56 20.46 -4.49
CA ILE A 123 10.54 19.48 -3.42
C ILE A 123 11.55 18.39 -3.72
N GLU A 124 12.38 18.05 -2.77
CA GLU A 124 13.28 16.91 -2.82
C GLU A 124 12.98 16.00 -1.62
N PHE A 125 12.57 14.76 -1.89
CA PHE A 125 12.25 13.81 -0.84
C PHE A 125 12.71 12.41 -1.19
N GLY A 126 12.93 11.61 -0.16
CA GLY A 126 13.15 10.19 -0.23
C GLY A 126 12.10 9.43 0.56
N VAL A 127 12.08 8.13 0.37
CA VAL A 127 11.25 7.23 1.16
C VAL A 127 12.13 6.53 2.19
N GLU A 128 11.71 6.57 3.44
CA GLU A 128 12.36 5.88 4.55
C GLU A 128 11.52 4.68 4.96
N ALA A 129 12.09 3.49 4.82
CA ALA A 129 11.54 2.26 5.38
C ALA A 129 12.40 1.88 6.59
N ARG A 130 11.79 1.88 7.77
CA ARG A 130 12.44 1.45 9.02
C ARG A 130 12.05 0.02 9.29
N ASN A 131 12.95 -0.72 9.93
CA ASN A 131 12.69 -2.08 10.36
C ASN A 131 12.15 -2.95 9.22
N GLU A 132 13.02 -3.32 8.29
CA GLU A 132 12.67 -4.10 7.09
C GLU A 132 11.90 -5.40 7.39
N GLN A 133 12.11 -5.97 8.58
CA GLN A 133 11.43 -7.19 9.01
C GLN A 133 9.92 -7.02 9.23
N THR A 134 9.42 -5.77 9.23
CA THR A 134 7.98 -5.48 9.32
C THR A 134 7.29 -5.38 7.96
N HIS A 135 8.07 -5.44 6.89
CA HIS A 135 7.60 -5.37 5.51
C HIS A 135 7.80 -6.72 4.81
N ALA A 136 6.98 -7.01 3.80
CA ALA A 136 7.13 -8.24 3.02
C ALA A 136 6.78 -8.03 1.55
N ILE A 137 7.37 -8.87 0.71
CA ILE A 137 7.01 -9.00 -0.69
C ILE A 137 6.38 -10.39 -0.88
N LEU A 138 5.15 -10.43 -1.34
CA LEU A 138 4.45 -11.67 -1.65
C LEU A 138 4.45 -11.89 -3.16
N LYS A 139 4.68 -13.14 -3.57
CA LYS A 139 4.60 -13.55 -4.97
C LYS A 139 3.54 -14.62 -5.14
N LEU A 140 2.68 -14.47 -6.15
CA LEU A 140 1.79 -15.54 -6.60
C LEU A 140 2.62 -16.62 -7.31
N VAL A 141 2.40 -17.85 -6.92
CA VAL A 141 2.95 -19.06 -7.56
C VAL A 141 1.85 -19.71 -8.37
#